data_ef616b32f3e96dc1e0315c514e365794
#
_entry.id   ef616b32f3e96dc1e0315c514e365794
#
_cell.length_a   1.000
_cell.length_b   1.000
_cell.length_c   1.000
_cell.angle_alpha   90.00
_cell.angle_beta   90.00
_cell.angle_gamma   90.00
#
_symmetry.space_group_name_H-M   'P 1'
#
loop_
_entity.id
_entity.type
_entity.pdbx_description
1 polymer ?
#
loop_
_entity_poly.entity_id
_entity_poly.type
_entity_poly.pdbx_seq_one_letter_code
_entity_poly.pdbx_strand_id
1 'polypeptide(L)'
;MVKFTRIKTNFNGKLAVTNWSATKLIEKISVDDSKLNVTQFRSFAIYTTNSIGQGERWPAQYDHLHNLPSFLPSVEMKIDKEGNKIMKAFNGIITLSVDNITDAAELEWVKQVASMMPMTLAAFVSSTGRGVKILVRIAPRDGHDITTIDEAEQLCRSAYDIAVRVYDGIINHNVQMAATALTGHCLYAGFRLTLDPTPYFNPNAAPIKVENTAFCCESRLVPTLHDSQLADKKPTDIEGPSDIRMMIEYLKSKYVFRFNRVENVAEMKILNKPNYGWLPLDDKRFNSILLDIQSKGLKVWDKDFNRYLHSSKVNLYDPIQDYLYGLEKKWDGNDHIGRLAESVPTNCPQWKNWFRKWFLSMVAQWIGKDRRYGNSVAPLLISPQGYNKSTFCRQILPPEFKQTYIDNLDIAEKKTTLIAMAQSLLINLDEFNAIPPRIQQGFLKNVMQLPTLKVKLPYARSIAEIPRRASFIATTNMTDILADPSGCRRFIGIELSAPIIVDQPVNYKQLYAQAMHAIMNGERYWFDHDENEEIIEHNRQYQLLSPAEHYFRLCFAVTQDESEGQYMTTAAIYNKIKGMTGSSLGVRGICKFGQFLANLDGIVRKRTKVGTMYLVKPL
;
A
#
# COMPACT_ATOMS: atom_id res chain seq x y z
N MET A 1 -14.87 36.32 16.24
CA MET A 1 -14.12 35.22 16.88
C MET A 1 -14.78 33.91 16.44
N VAL A 2 -14.04 32.99 15.83
CA VAL A 2 -14.58 31.75 15.26
C VAL A 2 -15.08 30.81 16.37
N LYS A 3 -16.31 30.28 16.20
CA LYS A 3 -16.93 29.35 17.15
C LYS A 3 -17.19 28.02 16.50
N PHE A 4 -16.69 26.96 17.12
CA PHE A 4 -16.89 25.58 16.68
C PHE A 4 -18.14 25.00 17.31
N THR A 5 -18.90 24.27 16.53
CA THR A 5 -20.06 23.54 17.06
C THR A 5 -19.59 22.31 17.82
N ARG A 6 -19.96 22.23 19.10
CA ARG A 6 -19.75 21.07 19.96
C ARG A 6 -21.04 20.26 20.04
N ILE A 7 -20.95 18.99 19.71
CA ILE A 7 -22.07 18.03 19.77
C ILE A 7 -21.79 17.03 20.90
N LYS A 8 -22.75 16.83 21.77
CA LYS A 8 -22.71 15.80 22.82
C LYS A 8 -24.05 15.08 22.85
N THR A 9 -24.04 13.75 22.92
CA THR A 9 -25.23 12.96 23.16
C THR A 9 -25.47 12.88 24.67
N ASN A 10 -26.65 13.27 25.12
CA ASN A 10 -27.05 13.16 26.53
C ASN A 10 -27.48 11.72 26.84
N PHE A 11 -27.57 11.39 28.15
CA PHE A 11 -28.00 10.06 28.64
C PHE A 11 -29.32 9.57 28.06
N ASN A 12 -30.19 10.48 27.63
CA ASN A 12 -31.49 10.18 27.01
C ASN A 12 -31.42 10.06 25.48
N GLY A 13 -30.23 9.92 24.88
CA GLY A 13 -30.03 9.84 23.43
C GLY A 13 -30.26 11.16 22.65
N LYS A 14 -30.61 12.28 23.33
CA LYS A 14 -30.81 13.57 22.68
C LYS A 14 -29.47 14.27 22.44
N LEU A 15 -29.31 14.83 21.24
CA LEU A 15 -28.14 15.64 20.88
C LEU A 15 -28.22 17.02 21.52
N ALA A 16 -27.19 17.39 22.27
CA ALA A 16 -26.99 18.75 22.77
C ALA A 16 -25.94 19.44 21.88
N VAL A 17 -26.29 20.62 21.37
CA VAL A 17 -25.45 21.46 20.52
C VAL A 17 -25.08 22.72 21.30
N THR A 18 -23.78 23.00 21.38
CA THR A 18 -23.22 24.22 22.00
C THR A 18 -22.07 24.71 21.14
N ASN A 19 -21.78 26.02 21.17
CA ASN A 19 -20.70 26.60 20.40
C ASN A 19 -19.57 27.10 21.31
N TRP A 20 -18.34 26.70 21.01
CA TRP A 20 -17.14 27.06 21.75
C TRP A 20 -16.19 27.88 20.87
N SER A 21 -15.53 28.89 21.44
CA SER A 21 -14.46 29.57 20.70
C SER A 21 -13.29 28.62 20.44
N ALA A 22 -12.59 28.86 19.33
CA ALA A 22 -11.38 28.09 18.99
C ALA A 22 -10.36 28.14 20.14
N THR A 23 -10.12 29.29 20.74
CA THR A 23 -9.21 29.46 21.87
C THR A 23 -9.61 28.57 23.06
N LYS A 24 -10.91 28.63 23.48
CA LYS A 24 -11.42 27.77 24.56
C LYS A 24 -11.25 26.29 24.29
N LEU A 25 -11.40 25.87 23.02
CA LEU A 25 -11.21 24.48 22.66
C LEU A 25 -9.74 24.07 22.79
N ILE A 26 -8.82 24.89 22.29
CA ILE A 26 -7.38 24.62 22.36
C ILE A 26 -6.90 24.57 23.81
N GLU A 27 -7.35 25.49 24.66
CA GLU A 27 -7.08 25.46 26.12
C GLU A 27 -7.58 24.16 26.75
N LYS A 28 -8.75 23.68 26.35
CA LYS A 28 -9.30 22.41 26.86
C LYS A 28 -8.53 21.17 26.33
N ILE A 29 -8.02 21.22 25.11
CA ILE A 29 -7.19 20.14 24.57
C ILE A 29 -5.85 20.09 25.30
N SER A 30 -5.26 21.22 25.68
CA SER A 30 -3.95 21.28 26.35
C SER A 30 -4.00 20.97 27.82
N VAL A 31 -5.10 21.32 28.51
CA VAL A 31 -5.28 21.14 29.98
C VAL A 31 -6.48 20.24 30.23
N ASP A 32 -6.26 19.03 30.65
CA ASP A 32 -7.28 17.99 30.75
C ASP A 32 -8.11 18.08 32.05
N ASP A 33 -9.30 18.67 32.00
CA ASP A 33 -10.34 18.53 33.03
C ASP A 33 -11.14 17.23 32.93
N SER A 34 -11.02 16.53 31.77
CA SER A 34 -11.72 15.27 31.51
C SER A 34 -10.74 14.10 31.41
N LYS A 35 -9.64 14.16 32.13
CA LYS A 35 -8.50 13.23 32.12
C LYS A 35 -8.89 11.76 31.99
N LEU A 36 -9.86 11.34 32.77
CA LEU A 36 -10.28 9.94 32.77
C LEU A 36 -10.89 9.47 31.45
N ASN A 37 -11.67 10.31 30.78
CA ASN A 37 -12.41 9.87 29.58
C ASN A 37 -11.53 9.74 28.34
N VAL A 38 -10.65 10.70 28.06
CA VAL A 38 -9.76 10.62 26.87
C VAL A 38 -8.66 9.57 27.07
N THR A 39 -8.08 9.51 28.27
CA THR A 39 -7.05 8.51 28.59
C THR A 39 -7.63 7.09 28.59
N GLN A 40 -8.81 6.87 29.15
CA GLN A 40 -9.50 5.59 29.10
C GLN A 40 -9.86 5.20 27.67
N PHE A 41 -10.36 6.16 26.87
CA PHE A 41 -10.65 5.93 25.45
C PHE A 41 -9.40 5.51 24.69
N ARG A 42 -8.24 6.13 24.92
CA ARG A 42 -6.96 5.74 24.29
C ARG A 42 -6.52 4.34 24.69
N SER A 43 -6.55 4.04 25.98
CA SER A 43 -6.18 2.70 26.46
C SER A 43 -7.07 1.61 25.86
N PHE A 44 -8.35 1.87 25.75
CA PHE A 44 -9.29 0.95 25.15
C PHE A 44 -9.11 0.83 23.64
N ALA A 45 -8.87 1.93 22.93
CA ALA A 45 -8.58 1.92 21.50
C ALA A 45 -7.30 1.10 21.17
N ILE A 46 -6.30 1.11 22.04
CA ILE A 46 -5.11 0.26 21.92
C ILE A 46 -5.47 -1.22 22.13
N TYR A 47 -6.27 -1.52 23.16
CA TYR A 47 -6.70 -2.89 23.45
C TYR A 47 -7.52 -3.50 22.31
N THR A 48 -8.50 -2.78 21.76
CA THR A 48 -9.36 -3.27 20.69
C THR A 48 -8.62 -3.47 19.37
N THR A 49 -7.64 -2.63 19.06
CA THR A 49 -6.81 -2.78 17.85
C THR A 49 -5.95 -4.04 17.92
N ASN A 50 -5.61 -4.51 19.11
CA ASN A 50 -4.76 -5.69 19.31
C ASN A 50 -5.55 -7.00 19.52
N SER A 51 -6.83 -6.93 19.93
CA SER A 51 -7.57 -8.07 20.43
C SER A 51 -8.88 -8.39 19.72
N ILE A 52 -9.43 -7.45 18.94
CA ILE A 52 -10.73 -7.61 18.27
C ILE A 52 -10.56 -7.40 16.77
N GLY A 53 -11.00 -8.40 15.98
CA GLY A 53 -11.01 -8.32 14.52
C GLY A 53 -11.88 -7.16 14.01
N GLN A 54 -11.58 -6.65 12.82
CA GLN A 54 -12.35 -5.58 12.19
C GLN A 54 -13.78 -6.07 11.95
N GLY A 55 -14.75 -5.55 12.68
CA GLY A 55 -16.18 -5.84 12.51
C GLY A 55 -16.93 -6.21 13.78
N GLU A 56 -16.26 -6.48 14.89
CA GLU A 56 -16.94 -6.76 16.16
C GLU A 56 -17.42 -5.47 16.83
N ARG A 57 -18.68 -5.48 17.31
CA ARG A 57 -19.25 -4.38 18.10
C ARG A 57 -18.52 -4.24 19.43
N TRP A 58 -18.27 -3.01 19.84
CA TRP A 58 -17.76 -2.69 21.17
C TRP A 58 -18.63 -3.34 22.25
N PRO A 59 -18.04 -3.97 23.28
CA PRO A 59 -18.83 -4.46 24.40
C PRO A 59 -19.64 -3.33 25.04
N ALA A 60 -20.91 -3.56 25.31
CA ALA A 60 -21.87 -2.55 25.81
C ALA A 60 -21.38 -1.80 27.07
N GLN A 61 -20.57 -2.42 27.90
CA GLN A 61 -19.95 -1.81 29.08
C GLN A 61 -19.06 -0.59 28.78
N TYR A 62 -18.62 -0.43 27.53
CA TYR A 62 -17.75 0.67 27.09
C TYR A 62 -18.48 1.71 26.23
N ASP A 63 -19.80 1.60 26.05
CA ASP A 63 -20.60 2.55 25.26
C ASP A 63 -20.46 4.00 25.78
N HIS A 64 -20.20 4.20 27.07
CA HIS A 64 -19.95 5.51 27.63
C HIS A 64 -18.70 6.21 27.09
N LEU A 65 -17.69 5.45 26.61
CA LEU A 65 -16.47 6.00 26.00
C LEU A 65 -16.72 6.56 24.60
N HIS A 66 -17.79 6.11 23.92
CA HIS A 66 -18.21 6.67 22.64
C HIS A 66 -18.81 8.08 22.78
N ASN A 67 -19.18 8.51 23.99
CA ASN A 67 -19.82 9.79 24.27
C ASN A 67 -18.86 10.97 24.41
N LEU A 68 -17.59 10.84 23.98
CA LEU A 68 -16.71 12.01 23.88
C LEU A 68 -17.35 13.05 22.95
N PRO A 69 -17.44 14.33 23.36
CA PRO A 69 -17.99 15.37 22.51
C PRO A 69 -17.28 15.45 21.18
N SER A 70 -18.06 15.60 20.10
CA SER A 70 -17.53 15.87 18.76
C SER A 70 -17.57 17.37 18.48
N PHE A 71 -16.59 17.85 17.72
CA PHE A 71 -16.46 19.23 17.29
C PHE A 71 -16.53 19.33 15.77
N LEU A 72 -17.34 20.27 15.28
CA LEU A 72 -17.45 20.64 13.87
C LEU A 72 -16.84 22.04 13.68
N PRO A 73 -15.60 22.12 13.17
CA PRO A 73 -14.93 23.40 12.99
C PRO A 73 -15.52 24.24 11.85
N SER A 74 -16.10 23.61 10.83
CA SER A 74 -16.58 24.27 9.61
C SER A 74 -17.77 25.17 9.86
N VAL A 75 -18.60 24.88 10.90
CA VAL A 75 -19.91 25.53 11.09
C VAL A 75 -20.18 25.92 12.52
N GLU A 76 -20.92 27.02 12.70
CA GLU A 76 -21.65 27.34 13.91
C GLU A 76 -23.12 26.93 13.72
N MET A 77 -23.61 25.99 14.52
CA MET A 77 -24.97 25.45 14.43
C MET A 77 -25.83 25.83 15.63
N LYS A 78 -27.14 25.84 15.41
CA LYS A 78 -28.16 25.89 16.46
C LYS A 78 -29.25 24.85 16.19
N ILE A 79 -29.95 24.44 17.22
CA ILE A 79 -31.18 23.64 17.11
C ILE A 79 -32.33 24.61 17.25
N ASP A 80 -33.28 24.56 16.29
CA ASP A 80 -34.53 25.36 16.37
C ASP A 80 -35.53 24.79 17.37
N LYS A 81 -36.70 25.43 17.50
CA LYS A 81 -37.76 25.00 18.40
C LYS A 81 -38.40 23.66 17.97
N GLU A 82 -38.25 23.30 16.72
CA GLU A 82 -38.79 22.08 16.10
C GLU A 82 -37.79 20.90 16.14
N GLY A 83 -36.55 21.18 16.58
CA GLY A 83 -35.49 20.17 16.69
C GLY A 83 -34.61 20.04 15.43
N ASN A 84 -34.79 20.93 14.43
CA ASN A 84 -33.97 20.94 13.23
C ASN A 84 -32.63 21.62 13.47
N LYS A 85 -31.60 21.12 12.78
CA LYS A 85 -30.25 21.65 12.84
C LYS A 85 -30.07 22.74 11.78
N ILE A 86 -29.90 24.00 12.21
CA ILE A 86 -29.76 25.15 11.32
C ILE A 86 -28.33 25.65 11.42
N MET A 87 -27.70 25.88 10.26
CA MET A 87 -26.42 26.58 10.17
C MET A 87 -26.63 28.07 10.52
N LYS A 88 -25.89 28.54 11.50
CA LYS A 88 -25.90 29.96 11.92
C LYS A 88 -24.81 30.75 11.21
N ALA A 89 -23.64 30.14 11.03
CA ALA A 89 -22.51 30.73 10.31
C ALA A 89 -21.59 29.64 9.77
N PHE A 90 -20.99 29.93 8.62
CA PHE A 90 -19.89 29.15 8.06
C PHE A 90 -18.55 29.73 8.54
N ASN A 91 -17.66 28.89 9.04
CA ASN A 91 -16.40 29.32 9.65
C ASN A 91 -15.21 29.34 8.67
N GLY A 92 -15.36 28.78 7.48
CA GLY A 92 -14.25 28.65 6.54
C GLY A 92 -13.10 27.79 7.07
N ILE A 93 -13.40 26.64 7.69
CA ILE A 93 -12.40 25.72 8.25
C ILE A 93 -12.75 24.30 7.85
N ILE A 94 -11.78 23.56 7.34
CA ILE A 94 -11.89 22.11 7.10
C ILE A 94 -10.97 21.33 8.05
N THR A 95 -11.29 20.06 8.25
CA THR A 95 -10.53 19.18 9.16
C THR A 95 -9.90 18.05 8.39
N LEU A 96 -8.58 17.99 8.35
CA LEU A 96 -7.81 16.86 7.84
C LEU A 96 -7.45 15.89 8.97
N SER A 97 -7.22 14.65 8.60
CA SER A 97 -6.78 13.57 9.48
C SER A 97 -5.55 12.88 8.91
N VAL A 98 -4.58 12.67 9.77
CA VAL A 98 -3.44 11.77 9.51
C VAL A 98 -3.53 10.69 10.58
N ASP A 99 -3.89 9.48 10.18
CA ASP A 99 -4.15 8.38 11.11
C ASP A 99 -3.07 7.29 11.03
N ASN A 100 -3.09 6.34 11.96
CA ASN A 100 -2.19 5.18 12.04
C ASN A 100 -0.71 5.51 12.37
N ILE A 101 -0.47 6.58 13.10
CA ILE A 101 0.85 6.91 13.65
C ILE A 101 0.93 6.32 15.07
N THR A 102 1.94 5.52 15.35
CA THR A 102 2.14 4.86 16.66
C THR A 102 3.31 5.44 17.44
N ASP A 103 4.25 6.12 16.77
CA ASP A 103 5.40 6.74 17.38
C ASP A 103 5.07 8.18 17.82
N ALA A 104 5.40 8.52 19.07
CA ALA A 104 5.17 9.84 19.64
C ALA A 104 6.05 10.93 18.96
N ALA A 105 7.26 10.61 18.58
CA ALA A 105 8.16 11.54 17.89
C ALA A 105 7.63 11.85 16.47
N GLU A 106 7.02 10.88 15.81
CA GLU A 106 6.40 11.02 14.51
C GLU A 106 5.13 11.88 14.58
N LEU A 107 4.31 11.72 15.63
CA LEU A 107 3.15 12.60 15.89
C LEU A 107 3.58 14.08 16.02
N GLU A 108 4.64 14.34 16.81
CA GLU A 108 5.18 15.69 16.98
C GLU A 108 5.76 16.24 15.67
N TRP A 109 6.46 15.42 14.90
CA TRP A 109 6.98 15.79 13.59
C TRP A 109 5.85 16.19 12.62
N VAL A 110 4.76 15.42 12.55
CA VAL A 110 3.59 15.75 11.71
C VAL A 110 2.97 17.09 12.12
N LYS A 111 2.84 17.36 13.43
CA LYS A 111 2.36 18.66 13.93
C LYS A 111 3.28 19.80 13.52
N GLN A 112 4.61 19.61 13.66
CA GLN A 112 5.60 20.63 13.26
C GLN A 112 5.51 20.92 11.76
N VAL A 113 5.47 19.89 10.93
CA VAL A 113 5.34 20.07 9.46
C VAL A 113 4.04 20.77 9.12
N ALA A 114 2.92 20.38 9.73
CA ALA A 114 1.63 21.06 9.53
C ALA A 114 1.68 22.53 9.97
N SER A 115 2.42 22.85 11.05
CA SER A 115 2.55 24.22 11.56
C SER A 115 3.34 25.16 10.64
N MET A 116 4.17 24.62 9.75
CA MET A 116 4.91 25.41 8.75
C MET A 116 4.02 25.94 7.63
N MET A 117 2.80 25.39 7.51
CA MET A 117 1.87 25.83 6.47
C MET A 117 1.07 27.06 6.94
N PRO A 118 1.08 28.15 6.17
CA PRO A 118 0.44 29.41 6.57
C PRO A 118 -1.09 29.29 6.74
N MET A 119 -1.70 28.27 6.12
CA MET A 119 -3.13 28.00 6.20
C MET A 119 -3.53 27.14 7.39
N THR A 120 -2.60 26.59 8.16
CA THR A 120 -2.88 25.76 9.34
C THR A 120 -3.35 26.63 10.52
N LEU A 121 -4.63 26.49 10.87
CA LEU A 121 -5.19 27.13 12.06
C LEU A 121 -4.77 26.41 13.35
N ALA A 122 -4.82 25.06 13.34
CA ALA A 122 -4.42 24.23 14.48
C ALA A 122 -3.98 22.84 14.03
N ALA A 123 -3.08 22.22 14.80
CA ALA A 123 -2.70 20.83 14.65
C ALA A 123 -2.51 20.20 16.05
N PHE A 124 -3.12 19.04 16.28
CA PHE A 124 -3.09 18.35 17.56
C PHE A 124 -3.33 16.84 17.43
N VAL A 125 -2.90 16.10 18.42
CA VAL A 125 -3.05 14.63 18.48
C VAL A 125 -4.52 14.23 18.53
N SER A 126 -4.91 13.21 17.77
CA SER A 126 -6.27 12.70 17.71
C SER A 126 -6.73 12.07 19.04
N SER A 127 -8.05 11.87 19.21
CA SER A 127 -8.63 11.24 20.41
C SER A 127 -8.11 9.82 20.66
N THR A 128 -7.70 9.10 19.61
CA THR A 128 -7.11 7.76 19.73
C THR A 128 -5.65 7.78 20.18
N GLY A 129 -4.98 8.94 20.13
CA GLY A 129 -3.54 9.05 20.39
C GLY A 129 -2.66 8.49 19.28
N ARG A 130 -3.26 8.09 18.12
CA ARG A 130 -2.57 7.44 16.99
C ARG A 130 -2.73 8.20 15.68
N GLY A 131 -2.76 9.51 15.73
CA GLY A 131 -2.88 10.35 14.56
C GLY A 131 -2.95 11.81 14.93
N VAL A 132 -2.93 12.66 13.92
CA VAL A 132 -2.99 14.13 14.05
C VAL A 132 -4.23 14.65 13.34
N LYS A 133 -4.92 15.61 13.94
CA LYS A 133 -5.98 16.40 13.32
C LYS A 133 -5.41 17.78 12.97
N ILE A 134 -5.65 18.22 11.73
CA ILE A 134 -5.17 19.48 11.20
C ILE A 134 -6.38 20.31 10.78
N LEU A 135 -6.53 21.49 11.36
CA LEU A 135 -7.57 22.45 10.97
C LEU A 135 -6.99 23.45 10.00
N VAL A 136 -7.59 23.55 8.83
CA VAL A 136 -7.11 24.37 7.72
C VAL A 136 -8.12 25.45 7.39
N ARG A 137 -7.69 26.72 7.26
CA ARG A 137 -8.56 27.82 6.85
C ARG A 137 -8.77 27.82 5.34
N ILE A 138 -10.02 28.05 4.96
CA ILE A 138 -10.47 28.16 3.57
C ILE A 138 -11.35 29.41 3.38
N ALA A 139 -11.38 29.97 2.20
CA ALA A 139 -12.28 31.05 1.82
C ALA A 139 -12.59 30.99 0.32
N PRO A 140 -13.76 31.49 -0.13
CA PRO A 140 -14.01 31.68 -1.53
C PRO A 140 -13.05 32.72 -2.12
N ARG A 141 -12.66 32.56 -3.38
CA ARG A 141 -11.65 33.40 -4.05
C ARG A 141 -12.11 34.84 -4.22
N ASP A 142 -13.40 35.02 -4.45
CA ASP A 142 -14.05 36.31 -4.62
C ASP A 142 -14.40 37.01 -3.30
N GLY A 143 -14.26 36.28 -2.17
CA GLY A 143 -14.47 36.85 -0.84
C GLY A 143 -15.93 37.04 -0.45
N HIS A 144 -16.90 36.45 -1.18
CA HIS A 144 -18.30 36.53 -0.79
C HIS A 144 -18.61 35.72 0.48
N ASP A 145 -19.63 36.13 1.21
CA ASP A 145 -20.06 35.44 2.42
C ASP A 145 -20.91 34.20 2.08
N ILE A 146 -20.53 33.05 2.59
CA ILE A 146 -21.27 31.80 2.41
C ILE A 146 -22.45 31.76 3.38
N THR A 147 -23.66 31.70 2.85
CA THR A 147 -24.89 31.76 3.64
C THR A 147 -25.71 30.48 3.62
N THR A 148 -25.54 29.64 2.59
CA THR A 148 -26.29 28.40 2.43
C THR A 148 -25.43 27.16 2.74
N ILE A 149 -26.11 26.08 3.14
CA ILE A 149 -25.43 24.80 3.44
C ILE A 149 -24.81 24.21 2.16
N ASP A 150 -25.50 24.33 1.03
CA ASP A 150 -25.07 23.76 -0.24
C ASP A 150 -23.80 24.44 -0.76
N GLU A 151 -23.73 25.78 -0.68
CA GLU A 151 -22.52 26.52 -1.02
C GLU A 151 -21.35 26.16 -0.08
N ALA A 152 -21.61 26.06 1.23
CA ALA A 152 -20.61 25.67 2.22
C ALA A 152 -20.08 24.26 1.96
N GLU A 153 -20.96 23.29 1.64
CA GLU A 153 -20.59 21.93 1.30
C GLU A 153 -19.73 21.86 0.02
N GLN A 154 -20.14 22.60 -1.02
CA GLN A 154 -19.42 22.65 -2.29
C GLN A 154 -18.02 23.24 -2.12
N LEU A 155 -17.91 24.37 -1.38
CA LEU A 155 -16.63 24.97 -1.06
C LEU A 155 -15.73 24.05 -0.25
N CYS A 156 -16.28 23.37 0.78
CA CYS A 156 -15.54 22.40 1.58
C CYS A 156 -15.01 21.25 0.70
N ARG A 157 -15.82 20.70 -0.18
CA ARG A 157 -15.43 19.59 -1.07
C ARG A 157 -14.26 19.96 -1.96
N SER A 158 -14.35 21.11 -2.65
CA SER A 158 -13.26 21.62 -3.49
C SER A 158 -12.00 21.93 -2.69
N ALA A 159 -12.16 22.47 -1.47
CA ALA A 159 -11.06 22.77 -0.58
C ALA A 159 -10.35 21.53 -0.04
N TYR A 160 -11.09 20.44 0.22
CA TYR A 160 -10.49 19.17 0.65
C TYR A 160 -9.56 18.59 -0.40
N ASP A 161 -9.96 18.60 -1.67
CA ASP A 161 -9.11 18.08 -2.77
C ASP A 161 -7.78 18.85 -2.87
N ILE A 162 -7.81 20.15 -2.66
CA ILE A 162 -6.61 20.99 -2.66
C ILE A 162 -5.77 20.74 -1.41
N ALA A 163 -6.41 20.81 -0.23
CA ALA A 163 -5.71 20.70 1.05
C ALA A 163 -5.07 19.31 1.23
N VAL A 164 -5.78 18.21 0.91
CA VAL A 164 -5.24 16.87 0.97
C VAL A 164 -3.98 16.74 0.13
N ARG A 165 -3.99 17.21 -1.12
CA ARG A 165 -2.81 17.15 -2.00
C ARG A 165 -1.62 17.95 -1.45
N VAL A 166 -1.90 19.13 -0.89
CA VAL A 166 -0.84 19.99 -0.34
C VAL A 166 -0.20 19.36 0.89
N TYR A 167 -1.03 18.87 1.85
CA TYR A 167 -0.51 18.31 3.09
C TYR A 167 0.06 16.91 2.90
N ASP A 168 -0.51 16.07 2.04
CA ASP A 168 0.04 14.74 1.70
C ASP A 168 1.44 14.86 1.10
N GLY A 169 1.65 15.87 0.25
CA GLY A 169 2.95 16.13 -0.37
C GLY A 169 4.06 16.55 0.60
N ILE A 170 3.74 17.11 1.77
CA ILE A 170 4.72 17.59 2.75
C ILE A 170 4.85 16.69 3.99
N ILE A 171 3.73 16.09 4.43
CA ILE A 171 3.68 15.26 5.64
C ILE A 171 4.20 13.85 5.37
N ASN A 172 4.22 13.40 4.11
CA ASN A 172 4.63 12.04 3.71
C ASN A 172 3.86 10.90 4.44
N HIS A 173 2.62 11.21 4.85
CA HIS A 173 1.64 10.28 5.39
C HIS A 173 0.34 10.42 4.61
N ASN A 174 -0.53 9.41 4.70
CA ASN A 174 -1.83 9.48 4.06
C ASN A 174 -2.72 10.52 4.76
N VAL A 175 -2.80 11.69 4.17
CA VAL A 175 -3.68 12.78 4.62
C VAL A 175 -5.05 12.58 3.99
N GLN A 176 -6.09 12.61 4.81
CA GLN A 176 -7.46 12.41 4.35
C GLN A 176 -8.42 13.36 5.06
N MET A 177 -9.63 13.48 4.53
CA MET A 177 -10.72 14.18 5.21
C MET A 177 -11.01 13.50 6.55
N ALA A 178 -11.23 14.25 7.61
CA ALA A 178 -11.67 13.69 8.88
C ALA A 178 -13.08 13.08 8.76
N ALA A 179 -13.36 12.07 9.61
CA ALA A 179 -14.67 11.43 9.63
C ALA A 179 -15.80 12.44 9.91
N THR A 180 -16.93 12.28 9.24
CA THR A 180 -18.11 13.12 9.43
C THR A 180 -18.87 12.73 10.70
N ALA A 181 -19.27 13.72 11.50
CA ALA A 181 -19.91 13.48 12.79
C ALA A 181 -21.44 13.34 12.71
N LEU A 182 -22.08 13.80 11.65
CA LEU A 182 -23.55 13.82 11.51
C LEU A 182 -24.05 13.06 10.27
N THR A 183 -23.69 13.53 9.09
CA THR A 183 -24.08 12.98 7.78
C THR A 183 -22.86 12.88 6.91
N GLY A 184 -22.91 12.17 5.79
CA GLY A 184 -21.79 12.01 4.87
C GLY A 184 -21.28 13.29 4.17
N HIS A 185 -21.71 14.47 4.59
CA HIS A 185 -21.30 15.75 4.01
C HIS A 185 -19.95 16.21 4.56
N CYS A 186 -19.08 16.72 3.68
CA CYS A 186 -17.76 17.28 4.02
C CYS A 186 -17.84 18.41 5.05
N LEU A 187 -18.91 19.20 5.01
CA LEU A 187 -19.19 20.29 5.93
C LEU A 187 -19.24 19.84 7.41
N TYR A 188 -19.57 18.57 7.66
CA TYR A 188 -19.66 18.01 9.01
C TYR A 188 -18.47 17.13 9.39
N ALA A 189 -17.38 17.23 8.64
CA ALA A 189 -16.12 16.62 9.03
C ALA A 189 -15.58 17.29 10.29
N GLY A 190 -15.15 16.47 11.25
CA GLY A 190 -14.76 16.97 12.54
C GLY A 190 -13.89 15.99 13.33
N PHE A 191 -13.81 16.21 14.63
CA PHE A 191 -13.01 15.39 15.53
C PHE A 191 -13.68 15.26 16.90
N ARG A 192 -13.34 14.22 17.65
CA ARG A 192 -13.75 14.05 19.05
C ARG A 192 -12.80 14.80 19.97
N LEU A 193 -13.30 15.20 21.15
CA LEU A 193 -12.46 15.78 22.19
C LEU A 193 -11.20 14.94 22.39
N THR A 194 -10.07 15.60 22.46
CA THR A 194 -8.76 14.97 22.60
C THR A 194 -7.93 15.66 23.68
N LEU A 195 -6.79 15.05 23.99
CA LEU A 195 -5.76 15.58 24.89
C LEU A 195 -4.45 15.69 24.10
N ASP A 196 -3.88 16.87 24.06
CA ASP A 196 -2.55 17.14 23.53
C ASP A 196 -1.91 18.26 24.37
N PRO A 197 -0.84 18.00 25.13
CA PRO A 197 -0.16 19.01 25.94
C PRO A 197 0.46 20.14 25.14
N THR A 198 0.77 19.91 23.87
CA THR A 198 1.48 20.83 22.98
C THR A 198 0.75 21.03 21.64
N PRO A 199 -0.55 21.45 21.65
CA PRO A 199 -1.26 21.69 20.40
C PRO A 199 -0.72 22.92 19.71
N TYR A 200 -0.55 22.85 18.39
CA TYR A 200 -0.28 24.04 17.59
C TYR A 200 -1.55 24.85 17.38
N PHE A 201 -1.47 26.17 17.50
CA PHE A 201 -2.57 27.07 17.23
C PHE A 201 -2.10 28.41 16.66
N ASN A 202 -2.61 28.80 15.48
CA ASN A 202 -2.37 30.08 14.84
C ASN A 202 -3.70 30.78 14.49
N PRO A 203 -4.17 31.70 15.32
CA PRO A 203 -5.44 32.40 15.07
C PRO A 203 -5.42 33.26 13.79
N ASN A 204 -4.25 33.60 13.28
CA ASN A 204 -4.03 34.45 12.11
C ASN A 204 -3.70 33.63 10.84
N ALA A 205 -4.02 32.34 10.82
CA ALA A 205 -3.77 31.50 9.64
C ALA A 205 -4.44 32.07 8.37
N ALA A 206 -3.71 32.10 7.28
CA ALA A 206 -4.20 32.60 5.97
C ALA A 206 -5.12 31.55 5.32
N PRO A 207 -6.26 31.93 4.73
CA PRO A 207 -7.14 30.95 4.10
C PRO A 207 -6.61 30.48 2.73
N ILE A 208 -6.83 29.19 2.41
CA ILE A 208 -6.77 28.71 1.03
C ILE A 208 -7.93 29.33 0.27
N LYS A 209 -7.65 30.07 -0.80
CA LYS A 209 -8.69 30.66 -1.66
C LYS A 209 -9.13 29.65 -2.71
N VAL A 210 -10.41 29.30 -2.72
CA VAL A 210 -11.00 28.26 -3.56
C VAL A 210 -12.01 28.88 -4.53
N GLU A 211 -11.97 28.49 -5.80
CA GLU A 211 -12.98 28.88 -6.79
C GLU A 211 -14.25 28.06 -6.60
N ASN A 212 -15.40 28.74 -6.63
CA ASN A 212 -16.72 28.12 -6.53
C ASN A 212 -17.18 27.73 -7.94
N THR A 213 -16.53 26.75 -8.57
CA THR A 213 -16.90 26.28 -9.91
C THR A 213 -17.75 25.03 -9.83
N ALA A 214 -19.01 25.18 -10.26
CA ALA A 214 -19.82 24.05 -10.70
C ALA A 214 -19.12 23.34 -11.86
N PHE A 215 -18.81 22.06 -11.68
CA PHE A 215 -18.40 21.05 -12.67
C PHE A 215 -17.84 21.58 -14.00
N CYS A 216 -16.52 21.63 -14.13
CA CYS A 216 -15.83 21.32 -15.37
C CYS A 216 -14.61 20.44 -15.03
N CYS A 217 -14.65 19.20 -15.49
CA CYS A 217 -13.48 18.34 -15.60
C CYS A 217 -12.49 18.97 -16.58
N GLU A 218 -11.58 19.78 -16.07
CA GLU A 218 -10.34 20.08 -16.77
C GLU A 218 -9.21 20.22 -15.74
N SER A 219 -8.27 19.31 -15.91
CA SER A 219 -6.95 19.39 -15.33
C SER A 219 -6.28 20.70 -15.66
N ARG A 220 -6.24 21.62 -14.70
CA ARG A 220 -5.27 22.73 -14.62
C ARG A 220 -5.64 23.61 -13.44
N LEU A 221 -4.79 23.64 -12.42
CA LEU A 221 -4.17 24.84 -11.87
C LEU A 221 -3.52 24.49 -10.53
N VAL A 222 -2.23 24.27 -10.60
CA VAL A 222 -1.36 24.53 -9.46
C VAL A 222 -1.51 26.02 -9.16
N PRO A 223 -1.85 26.46 -7.93
CA PRO A 223 -1.78 27.87 -7.60
C PRO A 223 -0.31 28.28 -7.68
N THR A 224 0.05 29.01 -8.71
CA THR A 224 1.24 29.85 -8.68
C THR A 224 1.03 30.86 -7.54
N LEU A 225 1.83 30.73 -6.50
CA LEU A 225 2.00 31.80 -5.52
C LEU A 225 2.50 33.02 -6.29
N HIS A 226 1.58 33.96 -6.59
CA HIS A 226 1.97 35.28 -7.06
C HIS A 226 2.67 36.00 -5.91
N ASP A 227 3.99 36.18 -6.08
CA ASP A 227 4.82 37.17 -5.40
C ASP A 227 4.27 38.59 -5.62
N SER A 228 3.28 39.02 -4.87
CA SER A 228 2.88 40.43 -4.90
C SER A 228 2.28 40.90 -3.59
N GLN A 229 2.88 40.59 -2.45
CA GLN A 229 2.71 41.35 -1.19
C GLN A 229 3.85 41.06 -0.20
N LEU A 230 5.09 41.18 -0.64
CA LEU A 230 6.27 41.36 0.23
C LEU A 230 7.01 42.63 -0.23
N ALA A 231 6.31 43.75 -0.26
CA ALA A 231 6.93 45.03 -0.26
C ALA A 231 6.74 45.64 1.13
N ASP A 232 7.86 45.90 1.81
CA ASP A 232 8.09 46.58 3.07
C ASP A 232 8.40 45.74 4.33
N LYS A 233 9.44 44.91 4.19
CA LYS A 233 10.44 44.73 5.26
C LYS A 233 11.78 44.45 4.58
N LYS A 234 12.76 45.32 4.80
CA LYS A 234 14.16 45.09 4.37
C LYS A 234 14.58 43.74 4.88
N PRO A 235 15.03 42.82 4.02
CA PRO A 235 15.68 41.60 4.46
C PRO A 235 17.03 42.01 5.03
N THR A 236 17.29 41.67 6.28
CA THR A 236 18.66 41.49 6.75
C THR A 236 19.28 40.36 5.91
N ASP A 237 20.38 40.69 5.25
CA ASP A 237 21.14 39.91 4.31
C ASP A 237 21.34 38.45 4.75
N ILE A 238 20.55 37.54 4.16
CA ILE A 238 20.99 36.18 3.92
C ILE A 238 21.21 36.13 2.41
N GLU A 239 22.39 36.52 1.99
CA GLU A 239 22.92 36.29 0.65
C GLU A 239 23.01 34.78 0.40
N GLY A 240 21.92 34.17 -0.07
CA GLY A 240 22.00 32.92 -0.82
C GLY A 240 22.63 33.23 -2.17
N PRO A 241 23.52 32.39 -2.73
CA PRO A 241 24.22 32.72 -3.95
C PRO A 241 23.23 33.10 -5.05
N SER A 242 23.33 34.31 -5.59
CA SER A 242 22.52 34.86 -6.67
C SER A 242 22.50 33.92 -7.89
N ASP A 243 23.60 33.21 -8.13
CA ASP A 243 23.78 32.26 -9.22
C ASP A 243 22.84 31.05 -9.19
N ILE A 244 22.51 30.52 -8.02
CA ILE A 244 21.54 29.38 -7.91
C ILE A 244 20.11 29.83 -8.28
N ARG A 245 19.71 31.04 -7.89
CA ARG A 245 18.40 31.58 -8.25
C ARG A 245 18.33 31.80 -9.77
N MET A 246 19.35 32.40 -10.35
CA MET A 246 19.47 32.62 -11.79
C MET A 246 19.52 31.30 -12.57
N MET A 247 20.19 30.28 -12.06
CA MET A 247 20.16 28.92 -12.62
C MET A 247 18.73 28.36 -12.67
N ILE A 248 17.98 28.43 -11.57
CA ILE A 248 16.62 27.91 -11.51
C ILE A 248 15.69 28.63 -12.50
N GLU A 249 15.80 29.96 -12.61
CA GLU A 249 15.04 30.77 -13.56
C GLU A 249 15.40 30.39 -15.01
N TYR A 250 16.69 30.25 -15.30
CA TYR A 250 17.17 29.80 -16.60
C TYR A 250 16.66 28.40 -16.96
N LEU A 251 16.77 27.45 -16.03
CA LEU A 251 16.26 26.10 -16.24
C LEU A 251 14.76 26.09 -16.53
N LYS A 252 13.95 26.83 -15.77
CA LYS A 252 12.50 26.94 -15.98
C LYS A 252 12.13 27.59 -17.32
N SER A 253 13.00 28.45 -17.87
CA SER A 253 12.75 29.07 -19.18
C SER A 253 12.94 28.12 -20.37
N LYS A 254 13.75 27.06 -20.19
CA LYS A 254 14.10 26.13 -21.28
C LYS A 254 13.56 24.73 -21.08
N TYR A 255 13.45 24.27 -19.84
CA TYR A 255 13.17 22.88 -19.49
C TYR A 255 12.05 22.76 -18.46
N VAL A 256 11.31 21.67 -18.54
CA VAL A 256 10.48 21.17 -17.44
C VAL A 256 11.09 19.88 -16.94
N PHE A 257 11.24 19.75 -15.64
CA PHE A 257 11.76 18.55 -14.99
C PHE A 257 10.67 17.86 -14.19
N ARG A 258 10.73 16.52 -14.13
CA ARG A 258 9.98 15.69 -13.20
C ARG A 258 10.89 14.56 -12.70
N PHE A 259 10.59 14.02 -11.55
CA PHE A 259 11.36 12.91 -10.99
C PHE A 259 10.53 11.62 -11.06
N ASN A 260 10.97 10.68 -11.91
CA ASN A 260 10.32 9.37 -12.07
C ASN A 260 10.65 8.50 -10.85
N ARG A 261 9.64 8.21 -10.01
CA ARG A 261 9.80 7.44 -8.77
C ARG A 261 10.05 5.95 -9.01
N VAL A 262 9.67 5.43 -10.18
CA VAL A 262 9.85 4.02 -10.52
C VAL A 262 11.29 3.74 -10.94
N GLU A 263 11.78 4.53 -11.87
CA GLU A 263 13.14 4.41 -12.39
C GLU A 263 14.17 5.12 -11.49
N ASN A 264 13.71 5.91 -10.52
CA ASN A 264 14.56 6.73 -9.65
C ASN A 264 15.49 7.68 -10.41
N VAL A 265 14.97 8.28 -11.47
CA VAL A 265 15.70 9.17 -12.38
C VAL A 265 14.92 10.46 -12.64
N ALA A 266 15.63 11.58 -12.77
CA ALA A 266 15.02 12.80 -13.25
C ALA A 266 14.76 12.68 -14.77
N GLU A 267 13.60 13.17 -15.20
CA GLU A 267 13.23 13.30 -16.61
C GLU A 267 13.09 14.76 -16.97
N MET A 268 13.42 15.10 -18.20
CA MET A 268 13.34 16.46 -18.73
C MET A 268 12.50 16.53 -20.00
N LYS A 269 11.85 17.67 -20.20
CA LYS A 269 11.21 18.05 -21.46
C LYS A 269 11.71 19.43 -21.88
N ILE A 270 12.03 19.59 -23.16
CA ILE A 270 12.49 20.85 -23.74
C ILE A 270 11.27 21.67 -24.20
N LEU A 271 11.07 22.86 -23.63
CA LEU A 271 9.89 23.68 -23.87
C LEU A 271 9.72 24.09 -25.35
N ASN A 272 10.81 24.46 -26.02
CA ASN A 272 10.77 24.94 -27.39
C ASN A 272 10.86 23.83 -28.45
N LYS A 273 10.78 22.57 -28.04
CA LYS A 273 10.81 21.40 -28.94
C LYS A 273 9.66 20.44 -28.59
N PRO A 274 8.41 20.78 -28.95
CA PRO A 274 7.23 19.99 -28.55
C PRO A 274 7.24 18.56 -29.08
N ASN A 275 7.95 18.28 -30.18
CA ASN A 275 8.08 16.95 -30.76
C ASN A 275 8.96 15.99 -29.93
N TYR A 276 9.73 16.51 -28.98
CA TYR A 276 10.48 15.68 -28.04
C TYR A 276 9.62 15.50 -26.78
N GLY A 277 9.25 14.25 -26.50
CA GLY A 277 8.58 13.86 -25.27
C GLY A 277 9.46 14.04 -24.02
N TRP A 278 9.09 13.40 -22.93
CA TRP A 278 9.92 13.30 -21.75
C TRP A 278 11.15 12.43 -22.04
N LEU A 279 12.32 12.92 -21.69
CA LEU A 279 13.60 12.24 -21.87
C LEU A 279 14.25 12.00 -20.51
N PRO A 280 14.77 10.80 -20.24
CA PRO A 280 15.56 10.58 -19.02
C PRO A 280 16.79 11.48 -19.03
N LEU A 281 17.12 12.04 -17.85
CA LEU A 281 18.28 12.89 -17.67
C LEU A 281 19.51 12.01 -17.40
N ASP A 282 20.11 11.51 -18.47
CA ASP A 282 21.37 10.76 -18.42
C ASP A 282 22.57 11.71 -18.17
N ASP A 283 23.74 11.16 -17.89
CA ASP A 283 24.95 11.93 -17.60
C ASP A 283 25.30 12.89 -18.74
N LYS A 284 25.09 12.49 -20.00
CA LYS A 284 25.38 13.33 -21.16
C LYS A 284 24.47 14.56 -21.20
N ARG A 285 23.18 14.38 -20.97
CA ARG A 285 22.20 15.47 -20.94
C ARG A 285 22.42 16.37 -19.71
N PHE A 286 22.68 15.76 -18.56
CA PHE A 286 23.00 16.47 -17.33
C PHE A 286 24.20 17.41 -17.52
N ASN A 287 25.32 16.87 -18.03
CA ASN A 287 26.53 17.64 -18.29
C ASN A 287 26.34 18.71 -19.38
N SER A 288 25.54 18.41 -20.42
CA SER A 288 25.24 19.39 -21.47
C SER A 288 24.45 20.60 -20.94
N ILE A 289 23.49 20.35 -20.05
CA ILE A 289 22.71 21.42 -19.40
C ILE A 289 23.60 22.22 -18.46
N LEU A 290 24.46 21.57 -17.70
CA LEU A 290 25.37 22.24 -16.77
C LEU A 290 26.36 23.16 -17.50
N LEU A 291 26.94 22.69 -18.61
CA LEU A 291 27.81 23.48 -19.47
C LEU A 291 27.06 24.68 -20.09
N ASP A 292 25.80 24.50 -20.49
CA ASP A 292 24.97 25.58 -21.03
C ASP A 292 24.69 26.65 -19.95
N ILE A 293 24.43 26.26 -18.72
CA ILE A 293 24.27 27.19 -17.58
C ILE A 293 25.57 27.96 -17.32
N GLN A 294 26.72 27.27 -17.29
CA GLN A 294 28.03 27.87 -17.06
C GLN A 294 28.44 28.81 -18.18
N SER A 295 28.07 28.50 -19.45
CA SER A 295 28.30 29.39 -20.61
C SER A 295 27.61 30.74 -20.50
N LYS A 296 26.58 30.86 -19.63
CA LYS A 296 25.92 32.12 -19.29
C LYS A 296 26.64 32.93 -18.20
N GLY A 297 27.80 32.49 -17.78
CA GLY A 297 28.56 33.16 -16.73
C GLY A 297 28.12 32.82 -15.30
N LEU A 298 27.20 31.88 -15.11
CA LEU A 298 26.73 31.47 -13.78
C LEU A 298 27.71 30.51 -13.14
N LYS A 299 28.14 30.81 -11.93
CA LYS A 299 29.08 29.97 -11.13
C LYS A 299 28.29 28.87 -10.41
N VAL A 300 27.85 27.86 -11.14
CA VAL A 300 27.03 26.75 -10.66
C VAL A 300 27.79 25.43 -10.80
N TRP A 301 27.71 24.59 -9.76
CA TRP A 301 28.37 23.30 -9.70
C TRP A 301 27.35 22.18 -9.97
N ASP A 302 27.82 21.04 -10.37
CA ASP A 302 27.05 19.79 -10.50
C ASP A 302 26.19 19.49 -9.24
N LYS A 303 26.74 19.76 -8.06
CA LYS A 303 26.04 19.61 -6.77
C LYS A 303 24.79 20.50 -6.66
N ASP A 304 24.81 21.68 -7.20
CA ASP A 304 23.70 22.64 -7.10
C ASP A 304 22.59 22.25 -8.05
N PHE A 305 22.93 21.86 -9.27
CA PHE A 305 21.94 21.34 -10.22
C PHE A 305 21.33 20.01 -9.71
N ASN A 306 22.15 19.11 -9.19
CA ASN A 306 21.68 17.85 -8.61
C ASN A 306 20.76 18.10 -7.38
N ARG A 307 21.09 19.07 -6.53
CA ARG A 307 20.25 19.49 -5.40
C ARG A 307 18.90 20.03 -5.86
N TYR A 308 18.86 20.79 -6.95
CA TYR A 308 17.62 21.27 -7.56
C TYR A 308 16.75 20.10 -8.05
N LEU A 309 17.33 19.15 -8.79
CA LEU A 309 16.61 17.98 -9.32
C LEU A 309 16.00 17.09 -8.22
N HIS A 310 16.64 17.00 -7.05
CA HIS A 310 16.17 16.24 -5.90
C HIS A 310 15.46 17.09 -4.84
N SER A 311 15.02 18.30 -5.20
CA SER A 311 14.27 19.18 -4.30
C SER A 311 12.77 19.12 -4.58
N SER A 312 11.96 19.64 -3.66
CA SER A 312 10.51 19.83 -3.84
C SER A 312 10.13 20.76 -4.99
N LYS A 313 11.10 21.41 -5.65
CA LYS A 313 10.88 22.26 -6.84
C LYS A 313 10.71 21.46 -8.12
N VAL A 314 11.01 20.16 -8.11
CA VAL A 314 10.82 19.22 -9.21
C VAL A 314 9.67 18.27 -8.84
N ASN A 315 8.65 18.21 -9.69
CA ASN A 315 7.48 17.39 -9.44
C ASN A 315 7.82 15.91 -9.45
N LEU A 316 7.29 15.17 -8.47
CA LEU A 316 7.35 13.72 -8.48
C LEU A 316 6.37 13.17 -9.50
N TYR A 317 6.79 12.15 -10.22
CA TYR A 317 6.02 11.49 -11.27
C TYR A 317 6.02 9.98 -11.07
N ASP A 318 4.84 9.38 -11.15
CA ASP A 318 4.66 7.94 -11.09
C ASP A 318 3.99 7.47 -12.38
N PRO A 319 4.75 6.96 -13.37
CA PRO A 319 4.21 6.57 -14.67
C PRO A 319 3.16 5.46 -14.59
N ILE A 320 3.25 4.61 -13.57
CA ILE A 320 2.34 3.48 -13.40
C ILE A 320 0.98 3.97 -12.89
N GLN A 321 1.00 4.82 -11.87
CA GLN A 321 -0.24 5.42 -11.35
C GLN A 321 -0.91 6.27 -12.42
N ASP A 322 -0.15 7.08 -13.15
CA ASP A 322 -0.67 7.93 -14.23
C ASP A 322 -1.33 7.08 -15.34
N TYR A 323 -0.68 6.00 -15.77
CA TYR A 323 -1.23 5.06 -16.73
C TYR A 323 -2.53 4.41 -16.24
N LEU A 324 -2.51 3.86 -15.02
CA LEU A 324 -3.65 3.10 -14.47
C LEU A 324 -4.85 4.01 -14.18
N TYR A 325 -4.64 5.15 -13.51
CA TYR A 325 -5.72 6.11 -13.26
C TYR A 325 -6.25 6.73 -14.56
N GLY A 326 -5.40 6.88 -15.58
CA GLY A 326 -5.83 7.28 -16.93
C GLY A 326 -6.77 6.28 -17.62
N LEU A 327 -6.82 5.03 -17.16
CA LEU A 327 -7.71 3.97 -17.65
C LEU A 327 -8.99 3.79 -16.80
N GLU A 328 -9.08 4.46 -15.67
CA GLU A 328 -10.28 4.43 -14.83
C GLU A 328 -11.53 4.80 -15.66
N LYS A 329 -12.61 4.05 -15.49
CA LYS A 329 -13.89 4.21 -16.21
C LYS A 329 -13.83 3.99 -17.75
N LYS A 330 -12.76 3.40 -18.28
CA LYS A 330 -12.61 3.12 -19.71
C LYS A 330 -12.81 1.66 -20.09
N TRP A 331 -13.23 0.82 -19.15
CA TRP A 331 -13.50 -0.58 -19.43
C TRP A 331 -14.76 -0.77 -20.29
N ASP A 332 -14.63 -1.64 -21.30
CA ASP A 332 -15.67 -1.93 -22.30
C ASP A 332 -16.71 -2.99 -21.86
N GLY A 333 -16.59 -3.52 -20.63
CA GLY A 333 -17.46 -4.56 -20.09
C GLY A 333 -17.06 -6.00 -20.44
N ASN A 334 -16.06 -6.22 -21.29
CA ASN A 334 -15.61 -7.56 -21.66
C ASN A 334 -14.59 -8.13 -20.66
N ASP A 335 -14.57 -9.48 -20.50
CA ASP A 335 -13.61 -10.17 -19.63
C ASP A 335 -12.25 -10.39 -20.31
N HIS A 336 -11.40 -9.36 -20.27
CA HIS A 336 -10.04 -9.40 -20.83
C HIS A 336 -9.08 -10.18 -19.94
N ILE A 337 -9.25 -10.12 -18.60
CA ILE A 337 -8.43 -10.89 -17.65
C ILE A 337 -8.69 -12.38 -17.83
N GLY A 338 -9.96 -12.77 -17.96
CA GLY A 338 -10.33 -14.16 -18.21
C GLY A 338 -9.80 -14.69 -19.53
N ARG A 339 -9.84 -13.89 -20.62
CA ARG A 339 -9.26 -14.27 -21.92
C ARG A 339 -7.74 -14.48 -21.82
N LEU A 340 -7.04 -13.64 -21.06
CA LEU A 340 -5.60 -13.82 -20.84
C LEU A 340 -5.33 -15.09 -20.04
N ALA A 341 -6.14 -15.43 -19.04
CA ALA A 341 -6.03 -16.69 -18.32
C ALA A 341 -6.29 -17.90 -19.22
N GLU A 342 -7.28 -17.84 -20.11
CA GLU A 342 -7.66 -18.89 -21.06
C GLU A 342 -6.59 -19.17 -22.11
N SER A 343 -5.64 -18.24 -22.35
CA SER A 343 -4.49 -18.49 -23.24
C SER A 343 -3.52 -19.53 -22.66
N VAL A 344 -3.62 -19.84 -21.37
CA VAL A 344 -2.85 -20.87 -20.67
C VAL A 344 -3.65 -22.16 -20.59
N PRO A 345 -3.41 -23.15 -21.44
CA PRO A 345 -4.13 -24.41 -21.44
C PRO A 345 -3.78 -25.23 -20.20
N THR A 346 -4.76 -25.49 -19.35
CA THR A 346 -4.59 -26.30 -18.14
C THR A 346 -5.87 -27.04 -17.78
N ASN A 347 -5.74 -28.16 -17.10
CA ASN A 347 -6.86 -28.94 -16.58
C ASN A 347 -7.34 -28.44 -15.19
N CYS A 348 -6.72 -27.38 -14.65
CA CYS A 348 -7.10 -26.81 -13.36
C CYS A 348 -8.37 -25.96 -13.51
N PRO A 349 -9.52 -26.39 -12.97
CA PRO A 349 -10.78 -25.65 -13.14
C PRO A 349 -10.78 -24.29 -12.41
N GLN A 350 -9.98 -24.14 -11.35
CA GLN A 350 -9.89 -22.91 -10.57
C GLN A 350 -8.96 -21.88 -11.20
N TRP A 351 -8.18 -22.24 -12.22
CA TRP A 351 -7.13 -21.39 -12.80
C TRP A 351 -7.62 -19.99 -13.14
N LYS A 352 -8.73 -19.86 -13.84
CA LYS A 352 -9.28 -18.55 -14.26
C LYS A 352 -9.57 -17.63 -13.08
N ASN A 353 -10.15 -18.18 -12.00
CA ASN A 353 -10.47 -17.41 -10.81
C ASN A 353 -9.22 -17.03 -10.02
N TRP A 354 -8.27 -17.95 -9.85
CA TRP A 354 -7.01 -17.68 -9.15
C TRP A 354 -6.14 -16.69 -9.92
N PHE A 355 -6.06 -16.81 -11.26
CA PHE A 355 -5.35 -15.86 -12.10
C PHE A 355 -5.96 -14.47 -12.00
N ARG A 356 -7.29 -14.34 -12.10
CA ARG A 356 -7.99 -13.06 -11.94
C ARG A 356 -7.64 -12.42 -10.59
N LYS A 357 -7.72 -13.16 -9.52
CA LYS A 357 -7.41 -12.66 -8.17
C LYS A 357 -5.96 -12.24 -8.02
N TRP A 358 -5.03 -13.06 -8.50
CA TRP A 358 -3.62 -12.71 -8.54
C TRP A 358 -3.34 -11.46 -9.38
N PHE A 359 -3.96 -11.34 -10.54
CA PHE A 359 -3.79 -10.21 -11.45
C PHE A 359 -4.32 -8.91 -10.81
N LEU A 360 -5.50 -8.94 -10.19
CA LEU A 360 -6.05 -7.81 -9.46
C LEU A 360 -5.16 -7.42 -8.27
N SER A 361 -4.63 -8.40 -7.54
CA SER A 361 -3.69 -8.17 -6.44
C SER A 361 -2.40 -7.49 -6.91
N MET A 362 -1.89 -7.88 -8.07
CA MET A 362 -0.73 -7.26 -8.72
C MET A 362 -1.00 -5.79 -9.05
N VAL A 363 -2.14 -5.48 -9.68
CA VAL A 363 -2.50 -4.10 -10.03
C VAL A 363 -2.78 -3.26 -8.78
N ALA A 364 -3.46 -3.82 -7.77
CA ALA A 364 -3.71 -3.15 -6.48
C ALA A 364 -2.40 -2.77 -5.77
N GLN A 365 -1.38 -3.64 -5.85
CA GLN A 365 -0.06 -3.37 -5.31
C GLN A 365 0.65 -2.25 -6.08
N TRP A 366 0.52 -2.18 -7.42
CA TRP A 366 1.13 -1.12 -8.23
C TRP A 366 0.59 0.27 -7.88
N ILE A 367 -0.71 0.39 -7.61
CA ILE A 367 -1.31 1.66 -7.19
C ILE A 367 -1.15 1.95 -5.70
N GLY A 368 -0.60 1.01 -4.93
CA GLY A 368 -0.39 1.15 -3.49
C GLY A 368 -1.70 1.19 -2.68
N LYS A 369 -2.77 0.55 -3.17
CA LYS A 369 -4.09 0.56 -2.52
C LYS A 369 -4.08 -0.15 -1.17
N ASP A 370 -3.30 -1.21 -1.03
CA ASP A 370 -3.15 -1.94 0.22
C ASP A 370 -1.69 -1.93 0.68
N ARG A 371 -1.44 -1.20 1.77
CA ARG A 371 -0.12 -1.15 2.41
C ARG A 371 0.05 -2.21 3.52
N ARG A 372 -1.02 -2.95 3.85
CA ARG A 372 -0.96 -3.99 4.91
C ARG A 372 -0.46 -5.31 4.36
N TYR A 373 -0.89 -5.68 3.15
CA TYR A 373 -0.63 -6.97 2.57
C TYR A 373 -0.01 -6.80 1.18
N GLY A 374 1.18 -7.33 0.98
CA GLY A 374 1.72 -7.45 -0.37
C GLY A 374 1.04 -8.60 -1.12
N ASN A 375 1.11 -8.60 -2.46
CA ASN A 375 0.73 -9.76 -3.27
C ASN A 375 1.65 -10.95 -2.93
N SER A 376 1.22 -11.81 -2.03
CA SER A 376 2.03 -12.90 -1.45
C SER A 376 1.89 -14.22 -2.19
N VAL A 377 1.08 -14.26 -3.25
CA VAL A 377 0.82 -15.44 -4.07
C VAL A 377 1.41 -15.23 -5.46
N ALA A 378 1.92 -16.29 -6.07
CA ALA A 378 2.48 -16.30 -7.41
C ALA A 378 2.03 -17.54 -8.18
N PRO A 379 1.54 -17.44 -9.42
CA PRO A 379 1.37 -18.59 -10.29
C PRO A 379 2.73 -19.24 -10.58
N LEU A 380 2.77 -20.58 -10.56
CA LEU A 380 3.92 -21.40 -10.95
C LEU A 380 3.53 -22.25 -12.16
N LEU A 381 3.98 -21.86 -13.33
CA LEU A 381 3.68 -22.54 -14.58
C LEU A 381 4.61 -23.76 -14.76
N ILE A 382 4.04 -24.94 -14.85
CA ILE A 382 4.72 -26.22 -14.90
C ILE A 382 4.49 -26.85 -16.27
N SER A 383 5.55 -27.10 -17.06
CA SER A 383 5.46 -27.83 -18.33
C SER A 383 6.85 -28.14 -18.88
N PRO A 384 6.98 -29.04 -19.86
CA PRO A 384 8.22 -29.18 -20.64
C PRO A 384 8.72 -27.87 -21.24
N GLN A 385 9.95 -27.86 -21.75
CA GLN A 385 10.48 -26.71 -22.51
C GLN A 385 9.68 -26.49 -23.80
N GLY A 386 9.71 -25.24 -24.32
CA GLY A 386 9.02 -24.90 -25.56
C GLY A 386 7.52 -24.58 -25.42
N TYR A 387 6.96 -24.60 -24.22
CA TYR A 387 5.54 -24.28 -23.97
C TYR A 387 5.23 -22.78 -23.82
N ASN A 388 6.11 -21.90 -24.24
CA ASN A 388 5.96 -20.43 -24.25
C ASN A 388 5.76 -19.77 -22.86
N LYS A 389 6.14 -20.45 -21.76
CA LYS A 389 5.95 -19.93 -20.38
C LYS A 389 6.55 -18.54 -20.18
N SER A 390 7.86 -18.36 -20.47
CA SER A 390 8.56 -17.08 -20.25
C SER A 390 8.05 -15.99 -21.20
N THR A 391 7.59 -16.34 -22.41
CA THR A 391 6.94 -15.42 -23.36
C THR A 391 5.62 -14.90 -22.77
N PHE A 392 4.78 -15.78 -22.24
CA PHE A 392 3.54 -15.42 -21.56
C PHE A 392 3.80 -14.49 -20.37
N CYS A 393 4.79 -14.80 -19.52
CA CYS A 393 5.14 -13.96 -18.38
C CYS A 393 5.49 -12.53 -18.80
N ARG A 394 6.21 -12.37 -19.91
CA ARG A 394 6.54 -11.05 -20.49
C ARG A 394 5.34 -10.34 -21.11
N GLN A 395 4.34 -11.07 -21.59
CA GLN A 395 3.13 -10.50 -22.17
C GLN A 395 2.16 -9.94 -21.12
N ILE A 396 2.33 -10.25 -19.85
CA ILE A 396 1.48 -9.71 -18.80
C ILE A 396 1.64 -8.19 -18.72
N LEU A 397 2.86 -7.67 -18.87
CA LEU A 397 3.13 -6.23 -18.82
C LEU A 397 2.86 -5.53 -20.16
N PRO A 398 2.27 -4.33 -20.13
CA PRO A 398 2.10 -3.52 -21.34
C PRO A 398 3.46 -3.07 -21.89
N PRO A 399 3.53 -2.75 -23.20
CA PRO A 399 4.77 -2.36 -23.85
C PRO A 399 5.52 -1.22 -23.17
N GLU A 400 4.78 -0.28 -22.57
CA GLU A 400 5.29 0.91 -21.86
C GLU A 400 6.10 0.55 -20.61
N PHE A 401 5.86 -0.64 -20.03
CA PHE A 401 6.49 -1.08 -18.78
C PHE A 401 7.33 -2.36 -18.91
N LYS A 402 7.63 -2.80 -20.14
CA LYS A 402 8.43 -4.02 -20.36
C LYS A 402 9.81 -3.98 -19.71
N GLN A 403 10.42 -2.80 -19.57
CA GLN A 403 11.70 -2.62 -18.88
C GLN A 403 11.64 -2.92 -17.38
N THR A 404 10.45 -2.96 -16.79
CA THR A 404 10.25 -3.30 -15.37
C THR A 404 9.98 -4.79 -15.14
N TYR A 405 10.13 -5.63 -16.17
CA TYR A 405 10.11 -7.09 -16.09
C TYR A 405 11.51 -7.64 -15.85
N ILE A 406 11.64 -8.57 -14.91
CA ILE A 406 12.88 -9.27 -14.61
C ILE A 406 12.63 -10.77 -14.64
N ASP A 407 13.52 -11.55 -15.26
CA ASP A 407 13.47 -13.02 -15.33
C ASP A 407 14.78 -13.73 -14.91
N ASN A 408 15.80 -12.97 -14.56
CA ASN A 408 17.13 -13.49 -14.18
C ASN A 408 17.61 -12.98 -12.82
N LEU A 409 16.71 -12.89 -11.85
CA LEU A 409 17.03 -12.38 -10.52
C LEU A 409 17.73 -13.43 -9.66
N ASP A 410 18.97 -13.15 -9.21
CA ASP A 410 19.62 -13.94 -8.17
C ASP A 410 19.00 -13.64 -6.79
N ILE A 411 18.09 -14.51 -6.37
CA ILE A 411 17.38 -14.40 -5.09
C ILE A 411 18.32 -14.64 -3.89
N ALA A 412 19.46 -15.26 -4.07
CA ALA A 412 20.42 -15.48 -2.98
C ALA A 412 21.05 -14.14 -2.50
N GLU A 413 21.14 -13.17 -3.39
CA GLU A 413 21.62 -11.82 -3.05
C GLU A 413 20.47 -10.94 -2.54
N LYS A 414 20.27 -10.94 -1.23
CA LYS A 414 19.14 -10.27 -0.56
C LYS A 414 19.00 -8.79 -0.90
N LYS A 415 20.11 -8.04 -0.97
CA LYS A 415 20.08 -6.60 -1.23
C LYS A 415 19.60 -6.30 -2.64
N THR A 416 20.15 -6.98 -3.63
CA THR A 416 19.78 -6.86 -5.04
C THR A 416 18.33 -7.26 -5.25
N THR A 417 17.87 -8.35 -4.60
CA THR A 417 16.46 -8.76 -4.62
C THR A 417 15.52 -7.68 -4.10
N LEU A 418 15.84 -7.05 -2.95
CA LEU A 418 14.98 -6.00 -2.39
C LEU A 418 14.95 -4.74 -3.29
N ILE A 419 16.07 -4.36 -3.91
CA ILE A 419 16.12 -3.25 -4.86
C ILE A 419 15.29 -3.58 -6.10
N ALA A 420 15.44 -4.78 -6.66
CA ALA A 420 14.66 -5.24 -7.80
C ALA A 420 13.15 -5.22 -7.50
N MET A 421 12.74 -5.66 -6.32
CA MET A 421 11.33 -5.61 -5.90
C MET A 421 10.75 -4.21 -5.73
N ALA A 422 11.59 -3.20 -5.49
CA ALA A 422 11.17 -1.81 -5.41
C ALA A 422 11.01 -1.16 -6.80
N GLN A 423 11.81 -1.59 -7.78
CA GLN A 423 11.90 -0.96 -9.10
C GLN A 423 11.16 -1.72 -10.21
N SER A 424 10.90 -3.02 -10.02
CA SER A 424 10.20 -3.85 -11.01
C SER A 424 8.72 -3.97 -10.72
N LEU A 425 7.92 -4.27 -11.74
CA LEU A 425 6.49 -4.55 -11.62
C LEU A 425 6.19 -6.05 -11.57
N LEU A 426 6.94 -6.84 -12.33
CA LEU A 426 6.78 -8.28 -12.39
C LEU A 426 8.14 -8.96 -12.43
N ILE A 427 8.35 -9.90 -11.52
CA ILE A 427 9.54 -10.74 -11.45
C ILE A 427 9.13 -12.18 -11.77
N ASN A 428 9.68 -12.72 -12.85
CA ASN A 428 9.56 -14.13 -13.15
C ASN A 428 10.70 -14.90 -12.50
N LEU A 429 10.36 -15.84 -11.63
CA LEU A 429 11.30 -16.79 -11.07
C LEU A 429 11.46 -17.92 -12.09
N ASP A 430 12.23 -17.64 -13.15
CA ASP A 430 12.50 -18.64 -14.19
C ASP A 430 13.36 -19.77 -13.63
N GLU A 431 13.17 -20.98 -14.14
CA GLU A 431 13.81 -22.18 -13.58
C GLU A 431 13.65 -22.29 -12.05
N PHE A 432 12.43 -22.18 -11.54
CA PHE A 432 12.13 -22.21 -10.10
C PHE A 432 12.77 -23.39 -9.37
N ASN A 433 13.03 -24.49 -10.09
CA ASN A 433 13.76 -25.67 -9.64
C ASN A 433 15.23 -25.37 -9.25
N ALA A 434 15.84 -24.33 -9.79
CA ALA A 434 17.20 -23.93 -9.42
C ALA A 434 17.25 -23.22 -8.04
N ILE A 435 16.11 -22.78 -7.51
CA ILE A 435 16.06 -22.10 -6.21
C ILE A 435 16.12 -23.14 -5.09
N PRO A 436 17.17 -23.12 -4.25
CA PRO A 436 17.29 -24.10 -3.18
C PRO A 436 16.10 -24.10 -2.21
N PRO A 437 15.63 -25.26 -1.71
CA PRO A 437 14.50 -25.37 -0.78
C PRO A 437 14.61 -24.45 0.43
N ARG A 438 15.83 -24.25 0.96
CA ARG A 438 16.09 -23.34 2.09
C ARG A 438 15.75 -21.88 1.76
N ILE A 439 15.98 -21.45 0.52
CA ILE A 439 15.65 -20.09 0.07
C ILE A 439 14.15 -19.96 -0.16
N GLN A 440 13.51 -20.95 -0.79
CA GLN A 440 12.06 -21.00 -0.98
C GLN A 440 11.31 -20.88 0.36
N GLN A 441 11.66 -21.72 1.34
CA GLN A 441 11.01 -21.79 2.66
C GLN A 441 11.33 -20.58 3.56
N GLY A 442 12.52 -20.00 3.43
CA GLY A 442 13.01 -18.93 4.28
C GLY A 442 12.81 -17.55 3.66
N PHE A 443 13.79 -17.11 2.90
CA PHE A 443 13.85 -15.73 2.41
C PHE A 443 12.70 -15.37 1.47
N LEU A 444 12.44 -16.19 0.45
CA LEU A 444 11.40 -15.92 -0.54
C LEU A 444 10.01 -15.88 0.11
N LYS A 445 9.73 -16.84 1.01
CA LYS A 445 8.49 -16.88 1.78
C LYS A 445 8.23 -15.61 2.59
N ASN A 446 9.28 -15.02 3.17
CA ASN A 446 9.17 -13.81 3.98
C ASN A 446 9.04 -12.56 3.08
N VAL A 447 9.86 -12.46 2.04
CA VAL A 447 9.92 -11.25 1.21
C VAL A 447 8.65 -11.05 0.38
N MET A 448 7.97 -12.13 -0.03
CA MET A 448 6.70 -12.06 -0.75
C MET A 448 5.54 -11.49 0.11
N GLN A 449 5.67 -11.44 1.42
CA GLN A 449 4.64 -10.87 2.30
C GLN A 449 4.83 -9.39 2.57
N LEU A 450 6.03 -8.84 2.29
CA LEU A 450 6.33 -7.46 2.63
C LEU A 450 5.56 -6.51 1.71
N PRO A 451 4.74 -5.59 2.24
CA PRO A 451 4.12 -4.53 1.45
C PRO A 451 5.09 -3.38 1.18
N THR A 452 6.07 -3.18 2.06
CA THR A 452 7.12 -2.15 1.97
C THR A 452 8.49 -2.75 2.17
N LEU A 453 9.50 -2.11 1.62
CA LEU A 453 10.89 -2.57 1.61
C LEU A 453 11.79 -1.49 2.23
N LYS A 454 12.62 -1.87 3.21
CA LYS A 454 13.65 -0.99 3.77
C LYS A 454 14.95 -1.18 3.01
N VAL A 455 15.20 -0.30 2.04
CA VAL A 455 16.38 -0.38 1.17
C VAL A 455 17.11 0.96 1.06
N LYS A 456 18.42 0.89 0.87
CA LYS A 456 19.22 2.03 0.44
C LYS A 456 19.40 1.94 -1.06
N LEU A 457 18.64 2.77 -1.82
CA LEU A 457 18.82 2.86 -3.26
C LEU A 457 20.22 3.37 -3.62
N PRO A 458 20.72 3.07 -4.83
CA PRO A 458 21.94 3.68 -5.33
C PRO A 458 21.88 5.20 -5.20
N TYR A 459 22.98 5.80 -4.75
CA TYR A 459 23.14 7.25 -4.50
C TYR A 459 22.26 7.86 -3.39
N ALA A 460 21.36 7.09 -2.75
CA ALA A 460 20.61 7.57 -1.60
C ALA A 460 21.50 7.78 -0.37
N ARG A 461 21.26 8.84 0.41
CA ARG A 461 22.03 9.15 1.63
C ARG A 461 21.63 8.25 2.80
N SER A 462 20.37 7.84 2.86
CA SER A 462 19.76 7.05 3.94
C SER A 462 19.00 5.84 3.41
N ILE A 463 18.70 4.89 4.31
CA ILE A 463 17.75 3.82 4.05
C ILE A 463 16.36 4.45 3.98
N ALA A 464 15.62 4.15 2.92
CA ALA A 464 14.23 4.57 2.74
C ALA A 464 13.30 3.36 2.85
N GLU A 465 12.10 3.60 3.35
CA GLU A 465 11.00 2.65 3.25
C GLU A 465 10.24 2.94 1.96
N ILE A 466 10.28 1.97 1.04
CA ILE A 466 9.74 2.11 -0.31
C ILE A 466 8.64 1.08 -0.50
N PRO A 467 7.48 1.43 -1.09
CA PRO A 467 6.45 0.46 -1.43
C PRO A 467 7.03 -0.64 -2.33
N ARG A 468 6.74 -1.90 -2.01
CA ARG A 468 7.02 -2.99 -2.93
C ARG A 468 6.06 -2.89 -4.11
N ARG A 469 6.60 -2.85 -5.33
CA ARG A 469 5.80 -2.85 -6.56
C ARG A 469 5.74 -4.23 -7.20
N ALA A 470 6.83 -4.98 -7.13
CA ALA A 470 6.94 -6.27 -7.79
C ALA A 470 5.94 -7.30 -7.27
N SER A 471 5.22 -7.91 -8.18
CA SER A 471 4.57 -9.21 -7.99
C SER A 471 5.43 -10.30 -8.59
N PHE A 472 5.18 -11.55 -8.19
CA PHE A 472 5.94 -12.69 -8.67
C PHE A 472 5.07 -13.59 -9.55
N ILE A 473 5.72 -14.20 -10.53
CA ILE A 473 5.27 -15.36 -11.28
C ILE A 473 6.47 -16.31 -11.37
N ALA A 474 6.26 -17.60 -11.58
CA ALA A 474 7.34 -18.57 -11.63
C ALA A 474 7.12 -19.56 -12.77
N THR A 475 8.23 -20.11 -13.30
CA THR A 475 8.22 -21.13 -14.34
C THR A 475 9.15 -22.28 -13.98
N THR A 476 8.78 -23.51 -14.32
CA THR A 476 9.60 -24.70 -14.11
C THR A 476 9.29 -25.76 -15.15
N ASN A 477 10.23 -26.70 -15.31
CA ASN A 477 10.05 -27.90 -16.11
C ASN A 477 9.85 -29.17 -15.26
N MET A 478 9.82 -29.01 -13.94
CA MET A 478 9.72 -30.13 -12.98
C MET A 478 8.39 -30.05 -12.22
N THR A 479 7.79 -31.20 -11.96
CA THR A 479 6.54 -31.29 -11.18
C THR A 479 6.79 -31.31 -9.68
N ASP A 480 7.80 -32.04 -9.19
CA ASP A 480 8.12 -32.18 -7.76
C ASP A 480 9.01 -31.03 -7.32
N ILE A 481 8.43 -29.88 -7.00
CA ILE A 481 9.19 -28.63 -6.87
C ILE A 481 8.88 -27.85 -5.59
N LEU A 482 7.70 -28.02 -4.99
CA LEU A 482 7.29 -27.26 -3.82
C LEU A 482 7.88 -27.88 -2.55
N ALA A 483 8.82 -27.18 -1.94
CA ALA A 483 9.61 -27.71 -0.84
C ALA A 483 8.98 -27.54 0.56
N ASP A 484 7.83 -26.84 0.69
CA ASP A 484 7.20 -26.58 2.00
C ASP A 484 6.35 -27.78 2.47
N PRO A 485 6.79 -28.55 3.47
CA PRO A 485 6.06 -29.74 3.93
C PRO A 485 4.76 -29.39 4.68
N SER A 486 4.58 -28.14 5.11
CA SER A 486 3.35 -27.68 5.78
C SER A 486 2.26 -27.23 4.80
N GLY A 487 2.49 -27.38 3.49
CA GLY A 487 1.62 -26.89 2.43
C GLY A 487 2.07 -25.53 1.90
N CYS A 488 2.24 -25.42 0.59
CA CYS A 488 2.64 -24.18 -0.07
C CYS A 488 1.41 -23.41 -0.57
N ARG A 489 1.07 -22.31 0.10
CA ARG A 489 -0.01 -21.40 -0.34
C ARG A 489 0.49 -20.20 -1.15
N ARG A 490 1.83 -20.05 -1.30
CA ARG A 490 2.40 -18.89 -1.99
C ARG A 490 2.60 -19.09 -3.47
N PHE A 491 2.76 -20.31 -3.88
CA PHE A 491 2.85 -20.68 -5.27
C PHE A 491 1.63 -21.52 -5.63
N ILE A 492 0.99 -21.18 -6.74
CA ILE A 492 -0.12 -21.95 -7.29
C ILE A 492 0.45 -22.75 -8.46
N GLY A 493 0.65 -24.06 -8.27
CA GLY A 493 1.14 -24.96 -9.31
C GLY A 493 0.09 -25.12 -10.41
N ILE A 494 0.46 -24.77 -11.64
CA ILE A 494 -0.42 -24.87 -12.82
C ILE A 494 0.32 -25.67 -13.86
N GLU A 495 -0.08 -26.91 -14.04
CA GLU A 495 0.43 -27.78 -15.09
C GLU A 495 -0.28 -27.46 -16.40
N LEU A 496 0.53 -27.24 -17.44
CA LEU A 496 0.05 -26.93 -18.76
C LEU A 496 -0.22 -28.21 -19.55
N SER A 497 -1.41 -28.32 -20.13
CA SER A 497 -1.80 -29.45 -20.99
C SER A 497 -1.34 -29.29 -22.45
N ALA A 498 -1.04 -28.06 -22.88
CA ALA A 498 -0.54 -27.71 -24.22
C ALA A 498 0.29 -26.42 -24.17
N PRO A 499 1.03 -26.07 -25.23
CA PRO A 499 1.73 -24.79 -25.33
C PRO A 499 0.79 -23.58 -25.17
N ILE A 500 1.25 -22.54 -24.46
CA ILE A 500 0.49 -21.30 -24.26
C ILE A 500 0.32 -20.58 -25.60
N ILE A 501 -0.87 -20.06 -25.85
CA ILE A 501 -1.21 -19.30 -27.05
C ILE A 501 -0.74 -17.86 -26.84
N VAL A 502 0.40 -17.51 -27.45
CA VAL A 502 1.03 -16.19 -27.28
C VAL A 502 0.87 -15.27 -28.49
N ASP A 503 0.32 -15.76 -29.58
CA ASP A 503 0.21 -15.01 -30.83
C ASP A 503 -1.01 -14.09 -30.91
N GLN A 504 -1.91 -14.19 -29.92
CA GLN A 504 -3.08 -13.32 -29.86
C GLN A 504 -2.71 -11.95 -29.26
N PRO A 505 -3.11 -10.84 -29.93
CA PRO A 505 -2.82 -9.50 -29.42
C PRO A 505 -3.56 -9.23 -28.11
N VAL A 506 -2.83 -8.82 -27.08
CA VAL A 506 -3.40 -8.41 -25.80
C VAL A 506 -3.84 -6.96 -25.88
N ASN A 507 -5.12 -6.68 -25.60
CA ASN A 507 -5.60 -5.31 -25.45
C ASN A 507 -5.29 -4.79 -24.05
N TYR A 508 -4.07 -4.30 -23.84
CA TYR A 508 -3.60 -3.84 -22.54
C TYR A 508 -4.46 -2.74 -21.93
N LYS A 509 -4.95 -1.81 -22.75
CA LYS A 509 -5.80 -0.73 -22.25
C LYS A 509 -7.07 -1.26 -21.61
N GLN A 510 -7.72 -2.24 -22.24
CA GLN A 510 -8.92 -2.85 -21.71
C GLN A 510 -8.64 -3.83 -20.56
N LEU A 511 -7.55 -4.59 -20.64
CA LEU A 511 -7.09 -5.50 -19.60
C LEU A 511 -6.89 -4.75 -18.25
N TYR A 512 -6.17 -3.64 -18.27
CA TYR A 512 -5.92 -2.84 -17.07
C TYR A 512 -7.10 -1.94 -16.70
N ALA A 513 -7.92 -1.50 -17.65
CA ALA A 513 -9.17 -0.81 -17.35
C ALA A 513 -10.15 -1.71 -16.59
N GLN A 514 -10.26 -3.01 -16.97
CA GLN A 514 -11.03 -4.01 -16.24
C GLN A 514 -10.51 -4.18 -14.80
N ALA A 515 -9.19 -4.31 -14.63
CA ALA A 515 -8.59 -4.45 -13.31
C ALA A 515 -8.86 -3.22 -12.42
N MET A 516 -8.68 -2.01 -12.96
CA MET A 516 -8.98 -0.77 -12.24
C MET A 516 -10.45 -0.68 -11.86
N HIS A 517 -11.37 -1.01 -12.78
CA HIS A 517 -12.81 -1.04 -12.50
C HIS A 517 -13.14 -2.01 -11.36
N ALA A 518 -12.62 -3.24 -11.40
CA ALA A 518 -12.84 -4.24 -10.37
C ALA A 518 -12.33 -3.78 -8.99
N ILE A 519 -11.10 -3.26 -8.93
CA ILE A 519 -10.46 -2.79 -7.69
C ILE A 519 -11.19 -1.56 -7.12
N MET A 520 -11.60 -0.60 -7.96
CA MET A 520 -12.30 0.61 -7.51
C MET A 520 -13.71 0.32 -7.02
N ASN A 521 -14.37 -0.70 -7.58
CA ASN A 521 -15.68 -1.18 -7.13
C ASN A 521 -15.61 -2.13 -5.91
N GLY A 522 -14.42 -2.34 -5.33
CA GLY A 522 -14.26 -3.10 -4.11
C GLY A 522 -14.25 -4.63 -4.31
N GLU A 523 -13.99 -5.11 -5.54
CA GLU A 523 -13.78 -6.55 -5.77
C GLU A 523 -12.59 -7.04 -4.94
N ARG A 524 -12.76 -8.18 -4.26
CA ARG A 524 -11.72 -8.77 -3.43
C ARG A 524 -10.58 -9.32 -4.28
N TYR A 525 -9.37 -8.82 -4.06
CA TYR A 525 -8.16 -9.20 -4.79
C TYR A 525 -7.16 -10.01 -3.97
N TRP A 526 -7.49 -10.39 -2.72
CA TRP A 526 -6.66 -11.26 -1.89
C TRP A 526 -7.32 -12.63 -1.72
N PHE A 527 -6.50 -13.64 -1.46
CA PHE A 527 -6.97 -14.98 -1.15
C PHE A 527 -7.36 -15.06 0.34
N ASP A 528 -8.55 -15.56 0.64
CA ASP A 528 -9.01 -15.79 2.01
C ASP A 528 -8.50 -17.12 2.57
N HIS A 529 -9.02 -17.52 3.73
CA HIS A 529 -8.59 -18.74 4.39
C HIS A 529 -8.94 -19.97 3.57
N ASP A 530 -10.18 -20.07 3.12
CA ASP A 530 -10.71 -21.24 2.41
C ASP A 530 -10.01 -21.42 1.06
N GLU A 531 -9.78 -20.34 0.32
CA GLU A 531 -9.01 -20.34 -0.93
C GLU A 531 -7.54 -20.71 -0.73
N ASN A 532 -6.95 -20.31 0.41
CA ASN A 532 -5.60 -20.75 0.74
C ASN A 532 -5.54 -22.25 1.04
N GLU A 533 -6.56 -22.81 1.69
CA GLU A 533 -6.66 -24.27 1.91
C GLU A 533 -6.87 -25.02 0.59
N GLU A 534 -7.72 -24.49 -0.32
CA GLU A 534 -7.85 -25.05 -1.68
C GLU A 534 -6.53 -25.08 -2.44
N ILE A 535 -5.74 -23.98 -2.36
CA ILE A 535 -4.41 -23.91 -2.99
C ILE A 535 -3.45 -24.93 -2.37
N ILE A 536 -3.46 -25.08 -1.04
CA ILE A 536 -2.61 -26.06 -0.34
C ILE A 536 -2.96 -27.49 -0.79
N GLU A 537 -4.25 -27.81 -0.84
CA GLU A 537 -4.71 -29.13 -1.28
C GLU A 537 -4.33 -29.40 -2.75
N HIS A 538 -4.61 -28.44 -3.63
CA HIS A 538 -4.23 -28.51 -5.04
C HIS A 538 -2.71 -28.72 -5.22
N ASN A 539 -1.90 -28.06 -4.42
CA ASN A 539 -0.44 -28.09 -4.51
C ASN A 539 0.19 -29.38 -3.98
N ARG A 540 -0.57 -30.24 -3.28
CA ARG A 540 -0.04 -31.52 -2.77
C ARG A 540 0.59 -32.38 -3.86
N GLN A 541 0.06 -32.37 -5.06
CA GLN A 541 0.58 -33.10 -6.20
C GLN A 541 1.95 -32.60 -6.70
N TYR A 542 2.33 -31.37 -6.36
CA TYR A 542 3.60 -30.74 -6.76
C TYR A 542 4.63 -30.67 -5.61
N GLN A 543 4.34 -31.29 -4.47
CA GLN A 543 5.24 -31.27 -3.34
C GLN A 543 6.46 -32.15 -3.57
N LEU A 544 7.63 -31.58 -3.25
CA LEU A 544 8.87 -32.34 -3.23
C LEU A 544 8.79 -33.42 -2.14
N LEU A 545 8.73 -34.67 -2.54
CA LEU A 545 8.77 -35.79 -1.59
C LEU A 545 10.10 -35.75 -0.84
N SER A 546 10.05 -35.80 0.48
CA SER A 546 11.27 -36.00 1.26
C SER A 546 11.89 -37.36 0.90
N PRO A 547 13.21 -37.51 0.95
CA PRO A 547 13.83 -38.83 0.71
C PRO A 547 13.21 -39.95 1.57
N ALA A 548 12.83 -39.63 2.81
CA ALA A 548 12.16 -40.54 3.71
C ALA A 548 10.77 -40.96 3.20
N GLU A 549 10.00 -40.02 2.67
CA GLU A 549 8.69 -40.29 2.08
C GLU A 549 8.80 -41.08 0.78
N HIS A 550 9.73 -40.71 -0.09
CA HIS A 550 10.01 -41.46 -1.30
C HIS A 550 10.33 -42.92 -1.01
N TYR A 551 11.28 -43.19 -0.09
CA TYR A 551 11.62 -44.54 0.29
C TYR A 551 10.50 -45.28 1.03
N PHE A 552 9.69 -44.56 1.81
CA PHE A 552 8.51 -45.15 2.44
C PHE A 552 7.53 -45.65 1.39
N ARG A 553 7.19 -44.85 0.40
CA ARG A 553 6.26 -45.22 -0.69
C ARG A 553 6.79 -46.37 -1.58
N LEU A 554 8.10 -46.50 -1.69
CA LEU A 554 8.72 -47.66 -2.38
C LEU A 554 8.62 -48.97 -1.62
N CYS A 555 8.56 -48.91 -0.29
CA CYS A 555 8.63 -50.10 0.58
C CYS A 555 7.31 -50.43 1.27
N PHE A 556 6.40 -49.47 1.37
CA PHE A 556 5.15 -49.58 2.13
C PHE A 556 4.00 -48.84 1.49
N ALA A 557 2.79 -49.38 1.63
CA ALA A 557 1.54 -48.69 1.37
C ALA A 557 0.81 -48.39 2.68
N VAL A 558 0.04 -47.30 2.68
CA VAL A 558 -0.89 -47.00 3.77
C VAL A 558 -2.11 -47.87 3.61
N THR A 559 -2.56 -48.49 4.68
CA THR A 559 -3.78 -49.29 4.72
C THR A 559 -4.60 -48.97 5.96
N GLN A 560 -5.91 -49.11 5.86
CA GLN A 560 -6.83 -49.03 7.00
C GLN A 560 -7.29 -50.45 7.44
N ASP A 561 -6.96 -51.47 6.65
CA ASP A 561 -7.33 -52.83 6.92
C ASP A 561 -6.23 -53.56 7.73
N GLU A 562 -6.57 -53.91 8.95
CA GLU A 562 -5.65 -54.65 9.84
C GLU A 562 -5.31 -56.08 9.32
N SER A 563 -6.14 -56.63 8.42
CA SER A 563 -5.87 -57.94 7.81
C SER A 563 -4.77 -57.92 6.76
N GLU A 564 -4.59 -56.78 6.10
CA GLU A 564 -3.58 -56.57 5.04
C GLU A 564 -2.30 -55.90 5.54
N GLY A 565 -2.36 -55.26 6.69
CA GLY A 565 -1.28 -54.44 7.25
C GLY A 565 -0.70 -55.00 8.54
N GLN A 566 0.44 -54.50 8.92
CA GLN A 566 1.04 -54.78 10.22
C GLN A 566 1.37 -53.48 10.96
N TYR A 567 1.19 -53.53 12.29
CA TYR A 567 1.58 -52.41 13.14
C TYR A 567 3.09 -52.38 13.35
N MET A 568 3.76 -51.33 12.90
CA MET A 568 5.20 -51.13 13.02
C MET A 568 5.54 -49.82 13.72
N THR A 569 6.60 -49.83 14.53
CA THR A 569 7.15 -48.59 15.09
C THR A 569 7.92 -47.79 14.02
N THR A 570 8.09 -46.47 14.21
CA THR A 570 8.93 -45.64 13.34
C THR A 570 10.32 -46.25 13.10
N ALA A 571 10.94 -46.76 14.15
CA ALA A 571 12.27 -47.41 14.06
C ALA A 571 12.24 -48.70 13.23
N ALA A 572 11.20 -49.51 13.37
CA ALA A 572 11.05 -50.75 12.60
C ALA A 572 10.84 -50.48 11.11
N ILE A 573 9.97 -49.52 10.78
CA ILE A 573 9.74 -49.05 9.39
C ILE A 573 11.05 -48.51 8.81
N TYR A 574 11.74 -47.65 9.55
CA TYR A 574 13.02 -47.08 9.14
C TYR A 574 14.09 -48.17 8.88
N ASN A 575 14.27 -49.10 9.79
CA ASN A 575 15.25 -50.20 9.63
C ASN A 575 14.94 -51.06 8.40
N LYS A 576 13.68 -51.31 8.11
CA LYS A 576 13.27 -52.07 6.92
C LYS A 576 13.57 -51.30 5.65
N ILE A 577 13.27 -49.98 5.59
CA ILE A 577 13.65 -49.09 4.48
C ILE A 577 15.17 -49.11 4.29
N LYS A 578 15.95 -48.97 5.38
CA LYS A 578 17.41 -49.02 5.32
C LYS A 578 17.93 -50.35 4.76
N GLY A 579 17.32 -51.46 5.19
CA GLY A 579 17.70 -52.78 4.69
C GLY A 579 17.41 -52.98 3.19
N MET A 580 16.32 -52.40 2.69
CA MET A 580 15.92 -52.56 1.28
C MET A 580 16.62 -51.56 0.34
N THR A 581 16.92 -50.35 0.81
CA THR A 581 17.44 -49.28 -0.03
C THR A 581 18.92 -48.96 0.20
N GLY A 582 19.53 -49.48 1.24
CA GLY A 582 20.89 -49.12 1.68
C GLY A 582 21.01 -47.67 2.22
N SER A 583 19.94 -46.89 2.19
CA SER A 583 19.95 -45.49 2.57
C SER A 583 19.89 -45.30 4.08
N SER A 584 20.76 -44.43 4.62
CA SER A 584 20.80 -44.08 6.03
C SER A 584 20.33 -42.63 6.24
N LEU A 585 19.23 -42.48 6.97
CA LEU A 585 18.82 -41.19 7.50
C LEU A 585 19.55 -40.95 8.82
N GLY A 586 20.25 -39.85 9.00
CA GLY A 586 20.86 -39.51 10.30
C GLY A 586 19.81 -39.36 11.42
N VAL A 587 20.26 -39.27 12.69
CA VAL A 587 19.37 -39.20 13.87
C VAL A 587 18.28 -38.14 13.75
N ARG A 588 18.63 -36.95 13.22
CA ARG A 588 17.64 -35.90 12.91
C ARG A 588 16.64 -36.32 11.83
N GLY A 589 17.05 -37.17 10.90
CA GLY A 589 16.19 -37.75 9.86
C GLY A 589 15.15 -38.71 10.42
N ILE A 590 15.47 -39.52 11.41
CA ILE A 590 14.52 -40.45 12.06
C ILE A 590 13.41 -39.69 12.79
N CYS A 591 13.75 -38.60 13.51
CA CYS A 591 12.75 -37.76 14.17
C CYS A 591 11.81 -37.11 13.16
N LYS A 592 12.34 -36.55 12.05
CA LYS A 592 11.54 -36.00 10.97
C LYS A 592 10.69 -37.06 10.28
N PHE A 593 11.23 -38.27 10.11
CA PHE A 593 10.48 -39.39 9.56
C PHE A 593 9.32 -39.82 10.47
N GLY A 594 9.50 -39.78 11.78
CA GLY A 594 8.41 -39.99 12.72
C GLY A 594 7.32 -38.95 12.66
N GLN A 595 7.71 -37.68 12.48
CA GLN A 595 6.75 -36.56 12.24
C GLN A 595 6.02 -36.74 10.90
N PHE A 596 6.73 -37.12 9.84
CA PHE A 596 6.13 -37.46 8.55
C PHE A 596 5.07 -38.55 8.68
N LEU A 597 5.42 -39.71 9.30
CA LEU A 597 4.46 -40.79 9.51
C LEU A 597 3.24 -40.35 10.34
N ALA A 598 3.45 -39.49 11.34
CA ALA A 598 2.36 -38.99 12.18
C ALA A 598 1.37 -38.07 11.42
N ASN A 599 1.84 -37.45 10.36
CA ASN A 599 1.05 -36.52 9.54
C ASN A 599 0.63 -37.11 8.19
N LEU A 600 0.93 -38.38 7.92
CA LEU A 600 0.58 -39.02 6.66
C LEU A 600 -0.93 -39.30 6.62
N ASP A 601 -1.58 -38.84 5.55
CA ASP A 601 -3.03 -38.98 5.38
C ASP A 601 -3.42 -40.49 5.28
N GLY A 602 -4.50 -40.82 5.98
CA GLY A 602 -5.04 -42.18 6.00
C GLY A 602 -4.27 -43.22 6.84
N ILE A 603 -3.14 -42.83 7.47
CA ILE A 603 -2.39 -43.77 8.29
C ILE A 603 -3.07 -44.03 9.66
N VAL A 604 -3.34 -45.27 9.97
CA VAL A 604 -3.88 -45.66 11.27
C VAL A 604 -2.74 -45.78 12.29
N ARG A 605 -2.92 -45.13 13.44
CA ARG A 605 -1.91 -45.11 14.52
C ARG A 605 -2.47 -45.67 15.84
N LYS A 606 -1.66 -46.43 16.55
CA LYS A 606 -2.00 -47.00 17.86
C LYS A 606 -0.89 -46.69 18.86
N ARG A 607 -1.23 -46.15 20.01
CA ARG A 607 -0.27 -45.88 21.08
C ARG A 607 -0.12 -47.12 21.96
N THR A 608 1.11 -47.58 22.12
CA THR A 608 1.45 -48.77 22.94
C THR A 608 2.49 -48.41 24.00
N LYS A 609 2.77 -49.33 24.91
CA LYS A 609 3.84 -49.15 25.91
C LYS A 609 5.24 -48.99 25.29
N VAL A 610 5.44 -49.43 24.05
CA VAL A 610 6.71 -49.38 23.31
C VAL A 610 6.79 -48.08 22.45
N GLY A 611 5.71 -47.31 22.35
CA GLY A 611 5.63 -46.10 21.56
C GLY A 611 4.44 -46.10 20.58
N THR A 612 4.44 -45.12 19.67
CA THR A 612 3.43 -45.03 18.61
C THR A 612 3.76 -46.02 17.51
N MET A 613 2.78 -46.85 17.15
CA MET A 613 2.84 -47.78 16.02
C MET A 613 1.93 -47.31 14.90
N TYR A 614 2.32 -47.59 13.69
CA TYR A 614 1.61 -47.20 12.46
C TYR A 614 1.23 -48.46 11.68
N LEU A 615 0.00 -48.54 11.19
CA LEU A 615 -0.48 -49.62 10.36
C LEU A 615 0.01 -49.42 8.93
N VAL A 616 0.87 -50.28 8.45
CA VAL A 616 1.48 -50.18 7.11
C VAL A 616 1.49 -51.54 6.43
N LYS A 617 1.29 -51.58 5.13
CA LYS A 617 1.35 -52.76 4.28
C LYS A 617 2.73 -52.77 3.58
N PRO A 618 3.61 -53.74 3.82
CA PRO A 618 4.83 -53.88 3.03
C PRO A 618 4.50 -54.19 1.58
N LEU A 619 5.22 -53.52 0.64
CA LEU A 619 5.13 -53.72 -0.80
C LEU A 619 6.11 -54.79 -1.26
#